data_4c0719e9367283dfadb5e693e134ca7c
#
_entry.id   4c0719e9367283dfadb5e693e134ca7c
#
_cell.length_a   1.000
_cell.length_b   1.000
_cell.length_c   1.000
_cell.angle_alpha   90.00
_cell.angle_beta   90.00
_cell.angle_gamma   90.00
#
_symmetry.space_group_name_H-M   'P 1'
#
loop_
_entity.id
_entity.type
_entity.pdbx_description
1 polymer ?
#
loop_
_entity_poly.entity_id
_entity_poly.type
_entity_poly.pdbx_seq_one_letter_code
_entity_poly.pdbx_strand_id
1 'polypeptide(L)' 'MVRVLNERIFEDGKKFIEGACVAADVAGLPTSGLVTGSKMTVADSGDVYMFAEGDSPAWTKIAAGPTPEG' A
#
# COMPACT_ATOMS: atom_id res chain seq x y z
N MET A 1 6.99 -10.55 -1.02
CA MET A 1 8.04 -9.52 -1.00
C MET A 1 7.45 -8.18 -1.40
N VAL A 2 7.74 -7.15 -0.64
CA VAL A 2 7.27 -5.80 -0.96
C VAL A 2 8.27 -5.12 -1.88
N ARG A 3 7.78 -4.54 -2.96
CA ARG A 3 8.65 -3.82 -3.88
C ARG A 3 8.13 -2.40 -4.06
N VAL A 4 8.94 -1.42 -3.70
CA VAL A 4 8.58 -0.02 -3.86
C VAL A 4 8.99 0.41 -5.27
N LEU A 5 8.02 0.87 -6.05
CA LEU A 5 8.25 1.29 -7.42
C LEU A 5 8.47 2.79 -7.54
N ASN A 6 7.78 3.55 -6.69
CA ASN A 6 7.93 5.01 -6.62
C ASN A 6 7.99 5.44 -5.16
N GLU A 7 8.81 6.43 -4.87
CA GLU A 7 8.94 6.94 -3.53
C GLU A 7 9.20 8.42 -3.59
N ARG A 8 8.52 9.19 -2.76
CA ARG A 8 8.73 10.62 -2.64
C ARG A 8 8.84 10.96 -1.15
N ILE A 9 9.89 11.67 -0.78
CA ILE A 9 10.12 12.07 0.59
C ILE A 9 9.73 13.53 0.74
N PHE A 10 8.92 13.84 1.75
CA PHE A 10 8.46 15.20 2.04
C PHE A 10 9.33 15.85 3.09
N GLU A 11 9.21 17.18 3.23
CA GLU A 11 10.04 17.94 4.14
C GLU A 11 9.89 17.53 5.60
N ASP A 12 8.74 17.02 5.98
CA ASP A 12 8.48 16.60 7.36
C ASP A 12 9.04 15.21 7.67
N GLY A 13 9.74 14.61 6.75
CA GLY A 13 10.32 13.29 6.93
C GLY A 13 9.40 12.13 6.59
N LYS A 14 8.15 12.42 6.27
CA LYS A 14 7.23 11.37 5.82
C LYS A 14 7.42 11.12 4.34
N LYS A 15 6.96 9.99 3.87
CA LYS A 15 7.11 9.66 2.46
C LYS A 15 5.86 9.04 1.86
N PHE A 16 5.71 9.27 0.58
CA PHE A 16 4.70 8.63 -0.24
C PHE A 16 5.38 7.44 -0.92
N ILE A 17 4.76 6.28 -0.86
CA ILE A 17 5.26 5.13 -1.60
C ILE A 17 4.17 4.56 -2.49
N GLU A 18 4.60 3.99 -3.60
CA GLU A 18 3.71 3.29 -4.50
C GLU A 18 4.46 2.05 -4.93
N GLY A 19 3.89 0.89 -4.68
CA GLY A 19 4.63 -0.33 -4.95
C GLY A 19 3.72 -1.53 -5.15
N ALA A 20 4.32 -2.68 -5.06
CA ALA A 20 3.65 -3.95 -5.26
C ALA A 20 4.12 -4.98 -4.24
N CYS A 21 3.23 -5.89 -3.90
CA CYS A 21 3.56 -6.98 -2.98
C CYS A 21 2.65 -8.17 -3.29
N VAL A 22 2.83 -9.27 -2.57
CA VAL A 22 1.92 -10.40 -2.67
C VAL A 22 0.98 -10.37 -1.47
N ALA A 23 -0.13 -11.12 -1.55
CA ALA A 23 -1.15 -11.08 -0.50
C ALA A 23 -0.59 -11.38 0.90
N ALA A 24 0.38 -12.27 0.99
CA ALA A 24 0.97 -12.62 2.27
C ALA A 24 1.71 -11.45 2.95
N ASP A 25 2.11 -10.45 2.17
CA ASP A 25 2.86 -9.31 2.70
C ASP A 25 1.97 -8.18 3.21
N VAL A 26 0.68 -8.22 2.91
CA VAL A 26 -0.23 -7.12 3.25
C VAL A 26 -0.25 -6.85 4.75
N ALA A 27 -0.28 -7.89 5.55
CA ALA A 27 -0.32 -7.73 7.00
C ALA A 27 0.96 -7.13 7.58
N GLY A 28 2.06 -7.20 6.85
CA GLY A 28 3.35 -6.68 7.29
C GLY A 28 3.74 -5.34 6.69
N LEU A 29 2.81 -4.68 5.98
CA LEU A 29 3.13 -3.39 5.38
C LEU A 29 3.40 -2.33 6.47
N PRO A 30 4.34 -1.40 6.21
CA PRO A 30 4.67 -0.38 7.20
C PRO A 30 3.49 0.57 7.41
N THR A 31 3.32 1.02 8.64
CA THR A 31 2.23 1.93 8.99
C THR A 31 2.73 3.21 9.65
N SER A 32 4.02 3.48 9.61
CA SER A 32 4.56 4.70 10.18
C SER A 32 5.47 5.40 9.17
N GLY A 33 5.52 6.71 9.26
CA GLY A 33 6.37 7.49 8.37
C GLY A 33 5.85 7.64 6.95
N LEU A 34 4.57 7.31 6.71
CA LEU A 34 3.97 7.39 5.39
C LEU A 34 2.86 8.45 5.37
N VAL A 35 2.60 8.99 4.19
CA VAL A 35 1.49 9.94 4.03
C VAL A 35 0.27 9.24 3.46
N THR A 36 -0.91 9.80 3.73
CA THR A 36 -2.15 9.33 3.14
C THR A 36 -2.05 9.40 1.63
N GLY A 37 -2.48 8.38 0.97
CA GLY A 37 -2.41 8.29 -0.49
C GLY A 37 -1.35 7.34 -0.99
N SER A 38 -0.46 6.87 -0.10
CA SER A 38 0.49 5.83 -0.49
C SER A 38 -0.30 4.59 -0.94
N LYS A 39 0.15 3.94 -1.99
CA LYS A 39 -0.58 2.82 -2.58
C LYS A 39 0.27 1.57 -2.69
N MET A 40 -0.39 0.44 -2.56
CA MET A 40 0.27 -0.85 -2.71
C MET A 40 -0.64 -1.77 -3.51
N THR A 41 -0.13 -2.28 -4.62
CA THR A 41 -0.87 -3.22 -5.45
C THR A 41 -0.47 -4.63 -5.05
N VAL A 42 -1.47 -5.48 -4.84
CA VAL A 42 -1.22 -6.88 -4.51
C VAL A 42 -1.15 -7.64 -5.81
N ALA A 43 0.05 -8.08 -6.18
CA ALA A 43 0.29 -8.62 -7.51
C ALA A 43 -0.42 -9.93 -7.80
N ASP A 44 -0.60 -10.77 -6.79
CA ASP A 44 -1.23 -12.08 -6.99
C ASP A 44 -2.75 -12.03 -6.99
N SER A 45 -3.36 -10.96 -6.49
CA SER A 45 -4.81 -10.84 -6.50
C SER A 45 -5.31 -9.62 -7.27
N GLY A 46 -4.42 -8.65 -7.54
CA GLY A 46 -4.81 -7.42 -8.23
C GLY A 46 -5.49 -6.39 -7.33
N ASP A 47 -5.60 -6.68 -6.04
CA ASP A 47 -6.18 -5.71 -5.11
C ASP A 47 -5.26 -4.51 -4.94
N VAL A 48 -5.84 -3.37 -4.64
CA VAL A 48 -5.07 -2.14 -4.38
C VAL A 48 -5.42 -1.63 -2.99
N TYR A 49 -4.40 -1.36 -2.21
CA TYR A 49 -4.56 -0.79 -0.89
C TYR A 49 -4.03 0.64 -0.87
N MET A 50 -4.66 1.48 -0.07
CA MET A 50 -4.20 2.86 0.13
C MET A 50 -3.97 3.08 1.60
N PHE A 51 -2.85 3.74 1.93
CA PHE A 51 -2.54 4.07 3.32
C PHE A 51 -3.32 5.31 3.73
N ALA A 52 -3.88 5.28 4.92
CA ALA A 52 -4.57 6.42 5.51
C ALA A 52 -3.97 6.72 6.87
N GLU A 53 -3.55 7.98 7.07
CA GLU A 53 -3.06 8.45 8.35
C GLU A 53 -4.25 8.70 9.28
N GLY A 54 -4.00 8.86 10.55
CA GLY A 54 -5.03 9.16 11.51
C GLY A 54 -4.66 8.55 12.86
N ASP A 55 -5.65 8.42 13.74
CA ASP A 55 -5.42 7.86 15.05
C ASP A 55 -5.00 6.39 14.96
N SER A 56 -5.43 5.72 13.92
CA SER A 56 -5.07 4.32 13.67
C SER A 56 -4.61 4.19 12.23
N PRO A 57 -3.36 4.56 11.93
CA PRO A 57 -2.85 4.48 10.56
C PRO A 57 -2.96 3.06 10.04
N ALA A 58 -3.52 2.90 8.87
CA ALA A 58 -3.75 1.57 8.31
C ALA A 58 -3.86 1.60 6.79
N TRP A 59 -3.65 0.44 6.20
CA TRP A 59 -3.86 0.23 4.78
C TRP A 59 -5.28 -0.28 4.57
N THR A 60 -6.01 0.34 3.68
CA THR A 60 -7.39 -0.02 3.40
C THR A 60 -7.52 -0.42 1.94
N LYS A 61 -8.22 -1.50 1.67
CA LYS A 61 -8.43 -1.92 0.29
C LYS A 61 -9.40 -0.96 -0.39
N ILE A 62 -8.95 -0.33 -1.47
CA ILE A 62 -9.76 0.64 -2.20
C ILE A 62 -10.24 0.11 -3.54
N ALA A 63 -9.64 -0.98 -4.02
CA ALA A 63 -10.06 -1.60 -5.27
C ALA A 63 -9.77 -3.09 -5.19
N ALA A 64 -10.69 -3.89 -5.67
CA ALA A 64 -10.48 -5.32 -5.75
C ALA A 64 -9.97 -5.67 -7.14
N GLY A 65 -9.07 -6.64 -7.19
CA GLY A 65 -8.58 -7.12 -8.46
C GLY A 65 -9.67 -7.85 -9.23
N PRO A 66 -9.40 -8.18 -10.48
CA PRO A 66 -10.38 -8.91 -11.28
C PRO A 66 -10.65 -10.25 -10.60
N THR A 67 -11.93 -10.58 -10.53
CA THR A 67 -12.31 -11.86 -9.99
C THR A 67 -11.73 -12.93 -10.89
N PRO A 68 -11.05 -13.92 -10.31
CA PRO A 68 -10.59 -15.00 -11.14
C PRO A 68 -11.83 -15.74 -11.61
N GLU A 69 -12.15 -15.48 -12.82
CA GLU A 69 -13.29 -16.11 -13.35
C GLU A 69 -12.98 -17.46 -13.64
N GLY A 70 -13.44 -18.12 -12.87
CA GLY A 70 -13.03 -19.26 -13.52
C GLY A 70 -12.54 -18.56 -14.49
#